data_e44e1a488a322468fe57ce927dd1766c
#
_entry.id   e44e1a488a322468fe57ce927dd1766c
#
_cell.length_a   1.000
_cell.length_b   1.000
_cell.length_c   1.000
_cell.angle_alpha   90.00
_cell.angle_beta   90.00
_cell.angle_gamma   90.00
#
_symmetry.space_group_name_H-M   'P 1'
#
loop_
_entity.id
_entity.type
_entity.pdbx_description
1 polymer ?
#
loop_
_entity_poly.entity_id
_entity_poly.type
_entity_poly.pdbx_seq_one_letter_code
_entity_poly.pdbx_strand_id
1 'polypeptide(L)'
;MTELYAYTPRIGPPLAVALFMAALGLFSWRRRSVPGAQPFAVACLFAMLWLVGIVAEVAAIDLPAKLTWTKFQAVWSAPAITAMTCFALEYAYPGRWLTRRNLLLLSIPSLLALVLILTNDHHHLIWHESSAEGPFPPLRGIGHSILTGYGLGLVLVNISVFVWLFVRSPQHRWPVALMAFGQVTSRVLYTLDLIAGDAATRPESFILSVAIPFGIYGVALFGFRIFDPLPAARRAAIEQMRDGMVVLDTRWQVLSLNAAAESILGSPSSRMRGKTLSELLPAHPELKTRLSAANPAPIEVALEMDSEARHYAVNLSRLKDDRGIVIGHLLLLHDVTEQRLAQTQLLSQQWAQATLQEREQLAHELHDGLSQSLAFLNLQAQAAQIYLQAGQGEPARANLARLVEVVRAMQGDVRELIGNLLVVSLPSENFCSALRQVSARFEEQTGLGI
;
A
#
# COMPACT_ATOMS: atom_id res chain seq x y z
N MET A 1 55.81 9.45 -36.38
CA MET A 1 54.50 9.62 -35.68
C MET A 1 54.85 9.82 -34.19
N THR A 2 54.78 11.02 -33.69
CA THR A 2 54.99 11.30 -32.27
C THR A 2 53.83 10.65 -31.52
N GLU A 3 54.18 9.75 -30.58
CA GLU A 3 53.16 9.15 -29.72
C GLU A 3 52.51 10.25 -28.91
N LEU A 4 51.21 10.48 -29.12
CA LEU A 4 50.44 11.50 -28.42
C LEU A 4 50.13 11.13 -26.97
N TYR A 5 50.22 9.83 -26.62
CA TYR A 5 49.92 9.29 -25.32
C TYR A 5 50.98 8.25 -24.89
N ALA A 6 51.29 8.24 -23.58
CA ALA A 6 52.17 7.26 -22.97
C ALA A 6 51.51 6.64 -21.74
N TYR A 7 51.76 5.37 -21.51
CA TYR A 7 51.34 4.71 -20.28
C TYR A 7 52.17 5.19 -19.10
N THR A 8 51.50 5.62 -18.03
CA THR A 8 52.12 5.91 -16.76
C THR A 8 51.38 5.17 -15.64
N PRO A 9 52.05 4.69 -14.55
CA PRO A 9 51.39 4.03 -13.43
C PRO A 9 50.30 4.91 -12.76
N ARG A 10 50.41 6.21 -12.91
CA ARG A 10 49.44 7.22 -12.37
C ARG A 10 48.06 7.11 -13.01
N ILE A 11 47.89 6.41 -14.14
CA ILE A 11 46.60 6.15 -14.79
C ILE A 11 45.75 5.16 -13.98
N GLY A 12 46.37 4.23 -13.23
CA GLY A 12 45.69 3.14 -12.52
C GLY A 12 44.62 3.64 -11.54
N PRO A 13 44.92 4.52 -10.57
CA PRO A 13 43.93 4.97 -9.60
C PRO A 13 42.70 5.65 -10.20
N PRO A 14 42.80 6.66 -11.10
CA PRO A 14 41.61 7.29 -11.69
C PRO A 14 40.81 6.33 -12.56
N LEU A 15 41.46 5.40 -13.25
CA LEU A 15 40.77 4.38 -14.04
C LEU A 15 39.96 3.44 -13.15
N ALA A 16 40.51 2.97 -12.03
CA ALA A 16 39.82 2.12 -11.06
C ALA A 16 38.58 2.83 -10.47
N VAL A 17 38.71 4.12 -10.14
CA VAL A 17 37.59 4.93 -9.63
C VAL A 17 36.54 5.16 -10.74
N ALA A 18 36.94 5.39 -11.99
CA ALA A 18 36.01 5.54 -13.10
C ALA A 18 35.17 4.26 -13.33
N LEU A 19 35.82 3.09 -13.29
CA LEU A 19 35.13 1.79 -13.36
C LEU A 19 34.17 1.59 -12.19
N PHE A 20 34.58 1.96 -10.99
CA PHE A 20 33.72 1.91 -9.82
C PHE A 20 32.49 2.84 -9.98
N MET A 21 32.68 4.08 -10.51
CA MET A 21 31.56 4.98 -10.84
C MET A 21 30.62 4.39 -11.87
N ALA A 22 31.16 3.73 -12.92
CA ALA A 22 30.35 3.07 -13.94
C ALA A 22 29.49 1.95 -13.32
N ALA A 23 30.09 1.10 -12.47
CA ALA A 23 29.38 0.03 -11.78
C ALA A 23 28.28 0.56 -10.84
N LEU A 24 28.60 1.59 -10.05
CA LEU A 24 27.66 2.24 -9.13
C LEU A 24 26.51 2.94 -9.87
N GLY A 25 26.82 3.61 -10.97
CA GLY A 25 25.83 4.23 -11.84
C GLY A 25 24.89 3.21 -12.47
N LEU A 26 25.42 2.11 -13.01
CA LEU A 26 24.65 1.02 -13.59
C LEU A 26 23.74 0.33 -12.55
N PHE A 27 24.26 0.09 -11.36
CA PHE A 27 23.46 -0.43 -10.24
C PHE A 27 22.29 0.48 -9.90
N SER A 28 22.53 1.80 -9.79
CA SER A 28 21.50 2.77 -9.49
C SER A 28 20.48 2.91 -10.63
N TRP A 29 20.93 2.85 -11.89
CA TRP A 29 20.07 2.90 -13.06
C TRP A 29 19.13 1.70 -13.16
N ARG A 30 19.58 0.50 -12.78
CA ARG A 30 18.72 -0.68 -12.70
C ARG A 30 17.61 -0.54 -11.67
N ARG A 31 17.76 0.35 -10.69
CA ARG A 31 16.81 0.62 -9.62
C ARG A 31 16.16 2.02 -9.75
N ARG A 32 16.04 2.50 -10.97
CA ARG A 32 15.53 3.86 -11.30
C ARG A 32 14.11 4.18 -10.81
N SER A 33 13.31 3.17 -10.44
CA SER A 33 11.99 3.35 -9.84
C SER A 33 12.04 3.86 -8.40
N VAL A 34 13.19 3.75 -7.73
CA VAL A 34 13.37 4.23 -6.36
C VAL A 34 13.74 5.72 -6.38
N PRO A 35 13.11 6.54 -5.53
CA PRO A 35 13.42 7.97 -5.43
C PRO A 35 14.91 8.21 -5.20
N GLY A 36 15.49 9.13 -5.96
CA GLY A 36 16.91 9.46 -5.89
C GLY A 36 17.84 8.59 -6.74
N ALA A 37 17.43 7.38 -7.15
CA ALA A 37 18.31 6.50 -7.92
C ALA A 37 18.68 7.04 -9.30
N GLN A 38 17.75 7.70 -10.00
CA GLN A 38 18.00 8.30 -11.31
C GLN A 38 19.03 9.45 -11.24
N PRO A 39 18.83 10.51 -10.43
CA PRO A 39 19.79 11.59 -10.35
C PRO A 39 21.16 11.13 -9.81
N PHE A 40 21.19 10.12 -8.94
CA PHE A 40 22.46 9.53 -8.50
C PHE A 40 23.20 8.80 -9.63
N ALA A 41 22.49 8.02 -10.45
CA ALA A 41 23.07 7.37 -11.62
C ALA A 41 23.66 8.40 -12.62
N VAL A 42 22.95 9.52 -12.84
CA VAL A 42 23.44 10.63 -13.68
C VAL A 42 24.66 11.29 -13.06
N ALA A 43 24.69 11.48 -11.73
CA ALA A 43 25.87 11.99 -11.05
C ALA A 43 27.10 11.08 -11.21
N CYS A 44 26.90 9.76 -11.09
CA CYS A 44 27.95 8.77 -11.34
C CYS A 44 28.44 8.81 -12.80
N LEU A 45 27.56 8.97 -13.77
CA LEU A 45 27.93 9.11 -15.19
C LEU A 45 28.82 10.34 -15.41
N PHE A 46 28.42 11.51 -14.88
CA PHE A 46 29.21 12.72 -15.04
C PHE A 46 30.54 12.63 -14.30
N ALA A 47 30.57 12.04 -13.09
CA ALA A 47 31.82 11.78 -12.36
C ALA A 47 32.74 10.80 -13.12
N MET A 48 32.19 9.77 -13.75
CA MET A 48 32.93 8.84 -14.59
C MET A 48 33.56 9.56 -15.81
N LEU A 49 32.77 10.37 -16.53
CA LEU A 49 33.27 11.14 -17.67
C LEU A 49 34.38 12.13 -17.24
N TRP A 50 34.22 12.75 -16.10
CA TRP A 50 35.26 13.61 -15.51
C TRP A 50 36.55 12.80 -15.26
N LEU A 51 36.48 11.62 -14.62
CA LEU A 51 37.62 10.76 -14.35
C LEU A 51 38.27 10.21 -15.64
N VAL A 52 37.50 9.92 -16.68
CA VAL A 52 38.03 9.56 -18.00
C VAL A 52 38.87 10.68 -18.57
N GLY A 53 38.43 11.93 -18.41
CA GLY A 53 39.23 13.10 -18.76
C GLY A 53 40.56 13.17 -18.03
N ILE A 54 40.56 12.87 -16.71
CA ILE A 54 41.81 12.80 -15.89
C ILE A 54 42.75 11.71 -16.40
N VAL A 55 42.23 10.51 -16.68
CA VAL A 55 43.01 9.41 -17.24
C VAL A 55 43.69 9.83 -18.56
N ALA A 56 42.95 10.46 -19.45
CA ALA A 56 43.44 10.87 -20.74
C ALA A 56 44.43 12.06 -20.64
N GLU A 57 44.22 13.00 -19.72
CA GLU A 57 45.16 14.09 -19.44
C GLU A 57 46.49 13.57 -18.89
N VAL A 58 46.46 12.63 -17.96
CA VAL A 58 47.67 12.02 -17.36
C VAL A 58 48.43 11.19 -18.41
N ALA A 59 47.74 10.58 -19.36
CA ALA A 59 48.35 9.83 -20.47
C ALA A 59 48.90 10.74 -21.56
N ALA A 60 48.40 11.95 -21.74
CA ALA A 60 48.83 12.86 -22.78
C ALA A 60 50.27 13.36 -22.58
N ILE A 61 51.07 13.41 -23.64
CA ILE A 61 52.47 13.85 -23.62
C ILE A 61 52.52 15.37 -23.91
N ASP A 62 51.83 15.81 -24.95
CA ASP A 62 51.87 17.18 -25.43
C ASP A 62 50.90 18.11 -24.69
N LEU A 63 51.28 19.39 -24.61
CA LEU A 63 50.48 20.41 -23.91
C LEU A 63 49.10 20.63 -24.53
N PRO A 64 48.93 20.70 -25.87
CA PRO A 64 47.61 20.86 -26.48
C PRO A 64 46.64 19.74 -26.15
N ALA A 65 47.08 18.46 -26.12
CA ALA A 65 46.25 17.33 -25.70
C ALA A 65 45.85 17.43 -24.22
N LYS A 66 46.79 17.82 -23.33
CA LYS A 66 46.49 18.05 -21.92
C LYS A 66 45.43 19.14 -21.74
N LEU A 67 45.56 20.26 -22.39
CA LEU A 67 44.59 21.35 -22.33
C LEU A 67 43.20 20.93 -22.83
N THR A 68 43.14 20.13 -23.89
CA THR A 68 41.89 19.59 -24.41
C THR A 68 41.21 18.73 -23.38
N TRP A 69 41.96 17.82 -22.71
CA TRP A 69 41.40 16.97 -21.67
C TRP A 69 41.05 17.72 -20.38
N THR A 70 41.79 18.77 -20.03
CA THR A 70 41.42 19.68 -18.93
C THR A 70 40.10 20.41 -19.21
N LYS A 71 39.86 20.89 -20.45
CA LYS A 71 38.56 21.46 -20.87
C LYS A 71 37.46 20.39 -20.78
N PHE A 72 37.71 19.18 -21.29
CA PHE A 72 36.75 18.08 -21.18
C PHE A 72 36.34 17.76 -19.73
N GLN A 73 37.30 17.69 -18.82
CA GLN A 73 37.04 17.47 -17.38
C GLN A 73 36.16 18.58 -16.79
N ALA A 74 36.48 19.84 -17.08
CA ALA A 74 35.78 20.99 -16.55
C ALA A 74 34.30 21.01 -16.95
N VAL A 75 33.96 20.55 -18.18
CA VAL A 75 32.59 20.42 -18.69
C VAL A 75 31.72 19.57 -17.78
N TRP A 76 32.23 18.49 -17.21
CA TRP A 76 31.46 17.54 -16.42
C TRP A 76 31.41 17.87 -14.92
N SER A 77 32.26 18.76 -14.44
CA SER A 77 32.37 19.09 -13.01
C SER A 77 31.11 19.73 -12.43
N ALA A 78 30.56 20.77 -13.08
CA ALA A 78 29.34 21.43 -12.64
C ALA A 78 28.08 20.57 -12.77
N PRO A 79 27.85 19.84 -13.90
CA PRO A 79 26.75 18.88 -13.99
C PRO A 79 26.80 17.76 -12.93
N ALA A 80 27.98 17.25 -12.57
CA ALA A 80 28.11 16.21 -11.55
C ALA A 80 27.62 16.68 -10.18
N ILE A 81 28.02 17.90 -9.75
CA ILE A 81 27.59 18.48 -8.48
C ILE A 81 26.08 18.78 -8.52
N THR A 82 25.57 19.31 -9.63
CA THR A 82 24.13 19.58 -9.82
C THR A 82 23.30 18.31 -9.72
N ALA A 83 23.73 17.22 -10.40
CA ALA A 83 23.05 15.93 -10.34
C ALA A 83 23.07 15.35 -8.91
N MET A 84 24.16 15.57 -8.16
CA MET A 84 24.26 15.16 -6.75
C MET A 84 23.31 15.94 -5.87
N THR A 85 23.10 17.23 -6.15
CA THR A 85 22.09 18.05 -5.47
C THR A 85 20.67 17.56 -5.77
N CYS A 86 20.39 17.21 -7.04
CA CYS A 86 19.13 16.56 -7.40
C CYS A 86 18.90 15.26 -6.64
N PHE A 87 19.96 14.46 -6.47
CA PHE A 87 19.90 13.25 -5.63
C PHE A 87 19.53 13.58 -4.18
N ALA A 88 20.23 14.52 -3.55
CA ALA A 88 19.98 14.89 -2.16
C ALA A 88 18.55 15.39 -1.94
N LEU A 89 18.05 16.24 -2.85
CA LEU A 89 16.69 16.78 -2.80
C LEU A 89 15.62 15.69 -3.02
N GLU A 90 15.82 14.80 -4.00
CA GLU A 90 14.87 13.72 -4.28
C GLU A 90 14.85 12.67 -3.17
N TYR A 91 16.01 12.39 -2.57
CA TYR A 91 16.11 11.50 -1.42
C TYR A 91 15.38 12.05 -0.19
N ALA A 92 15.51 13.37 0.06
CA ALA A 92 14.88 14.03 1.20
C ALA A 92 13.37 14.29 1.00
N TYR A 93 12.97 14.58 -0.23
CA TYR A 93 11.60 14.99 -0.59
C TYR A 93 11.13 14.28 -1.87
N PRO A 94 10.83 12.97 -1.82
CA PRO A 94 10.48 12.20 -2.99
C PRO A 94 9.31 12.79 -3.78
N GLY A 95 9.51 13.00 -5.08
CA GLY A 95 8.50 13.48 -6.03
C GLY A 95 8.04 14.93 -5.86
N ARG A 96 8.60 15.70 -4.92
CA ARG A 96 8.16 17.07 -4.64
C ARG A 96 9.03 18.14 -5.31
N TRP A 97 10.34 17.97 -5.32
CA TRP A 97 11.29 19.00 -5.76
C TRP A 97 11.76 18.86 -7.19
N LEU A 98 11.91 17.65 -7.72
CA LEU A 98 12.39 17.39 -9.07
C LEU A 98 11.28 17.53 -10.12
N THR A 99 10.61 18.69 -10.12
CA THR A 99 9.70 19.08 -11.21
C THR A 99 10.50 19.51 -12.46
N ARG A 100 9.89 19.41 -13.64
CA ARG A 100 10.53 19.87 -14.91
C ARG A 100 11.06 21.30 -14.81
N ARG A 101 10.31 22.19 -14.14
CA ARG A 101 10.71 23.58 -13.93
C ARG A 101 11.98 23.70 -13.08
N ASN A 102 12.02 23.00 -11.94
CA ASN A 102 13.15 23.05 -11.03
C ASN A 102 14.41 22.41 -11.63
N LEU A 103 14.26 21.32 -12.39
CA LEU A 103 15.36 20.70 -13.13
C LEU A 103 15.94 21.68 -14.17
N LEU A 104 15.10 22.38 -14.94
CA LEU A 104 15.55 23.39 -15.88
C LEU A 104 16.32 24.50 -15.13
N LEU A 105 15.78 25.05 -14.05
CA LEU A 105 16.45 26.10 -13.27
C LEU A 105 17.80 25.64 -12.71
N LEU A 106 17.90 24.43 -12.18
CA LEU A 106 19.15 23.85 -11.66
C LEU A 106 20.16 23.55 -12.79
N SER A 107 19.70 23.32 -14.01
CA SER A 107 20.56 23.03 -15.18
C SER A 107 21.16 24.30 -15.79
N ILE A 108 20.53 25.47 -15.63
CA ILE A 108 21.00 26.73 -16.25
C ILE A 108 22.45 27.06 -15.90
N PRO A 109 22.89 27.06 -14.61
CA PRO A 109 24.29 27.37 -14.28
C PRO A 109 25.27 26.36 -14.89
N SER A 110 24.91 25.07 -14.92
CA SER A 110 25.75 24.02 -15.53
C SER A 110 25.86 24.19 -17.05
N LEU A 111 24.78 24.58 -17.72
CA LEU A 111 24.77 24.88 -19.16
C LEU A 111 25.59 26.17 -19.46
N LEU A 112 25.44 27.19 -18.61
CA LEU A 112 26.25 28.40 -18.72
C LEU A 112 27.74 28.10 -18.54
N ALA A 113 28.09 27.26 -17.55
CA ALA A 113 29.45 26.80 -17.33
C ALA A 113 30.00 26.08 -18.57
N LEU A 114 29.21 25.19 -19.18
CA LEU A 114 29.56 24.49 -20.40
C LEU A 114 29.89 25.49 -21.53
N VAL A 115 29.02 26.47 -21.80
CA VAL A 115 29.24 27.49 -22.82
C VAL A 115 30.51 28.28 -22.53
N LEU A 116 30.70 28.77 -21.30
CA LEU A 116 31.88 29.53 -20.90
C LEU A 116 33.20 28.74 -21.06
N ILE A 117 33.18 27.44 -20.75
CA ILE A 117 34.34 26.56 -20.86
C ILE A 117 34.69 26.35 -22.36
N LEU A 118 33.69 26.06 -23.19
CA LEU A 118 33.88 25.79 -24.62
C LEU A 118 34.31 27.06 -25.39
N THR A 119 33.86 28.25 -24.96
CA THR A 119 34.18 29.53 -25.59
C THR A 119 35.33 30.27 -24.94
N ASN A 120 36.04 29.65 -24.00
CA ASN A 120 37.10 30.31 -23.22
C ASN A 120 38.22 30.91 -24.06
N ASP A 121 38.49 30.36 -25.24
CA ASP A 121 39.54 30.83 -26.15
C ASP A 121 39.23 32.24 -26.68
N HIS A 122 37.99 32.74 -26.60
CA HIS A 122 37.60 34.08 -27.02
C HIS A 122 37.62 35.12 -25.90
N HIS A 123 37.37 34.73 -24.67
CA HIS A 123 37.16 35.66 -23.54
C HIS A 123 38.09 35.45 -22.34
N HIS A 124 38.81 34.35 -22.28
CA HIS A 124 39.78 33.99 -21.22
C HIS A 124 39.26 34.14 -19.77
N LEU A 125 37.92 34.01 -19.55
CA LEU A 125 37.30 34.20 -18.25
C LEU A 125 37.53 33.02 -17.30
N ILE A 126 37.63 31.79 -17.84
CA ILE A 126 37.80 30.58 -17.03
C ILE A 126 39.28 30.32 -16.77
N TRP A 127 40.09 30.38 -17.83
CA TRP A 127 41.56 30.27 -17.80
C TRP A 127 42.17 31.39 -18.61
N HIS A 128 43.24 31.97 -18.10
CA HIS A 128 44.08 32.89 -18.87
C HIS A 128 44.83 32.11 -19.98
N GLU A 129 45.23 32.78 -21.00
CA GLU A 129 46.01 32.17 -22.09
C GLU A 129 47.17 31.38 -21.53
N SER A 130 47.24 30.10 -21.82
CA SER A 130 48.40 29.29 -21.64
C SER A 130 49.21 29.35 -22.94
N SER A 131 50.24 30.19 -22.94
CA SER A 131 51.28 30.10 -23.99
C SER A 131 51.93 28.74 -23.96
N ALA A 132 52.51 28.25 -25.06
CA ALA A 132 53.23 26.99 -25.13
C ALA A 132 54.36 26.86 -24.07
N GLU A 133 54.78 27.98 -23.45
CA GLU A 133 55.79 28.07 -22.40
C GLU A 133 55.20 28.43 -21.02
N GLY A 134 53.86 28.55 -20.90
CA GLY A 134 53.21 28.92 -19.66
C GLY A 134 53.04 27.76 -18.64
N PRO A 135 52.70 28.10 -17.38
CA PRO A 135 52.50 27.08 -16.35
C PRO A 135 51.31 26.17 -16.66
N PHE A 136 51.50 24.88 -16.43
CA PHE A 136 50.39 23.91 -16.45
C PHE A 136 50.09 23.47 -15.01
N PRO A 137 48.86 23.51 -14.54
CA PRO A 137 47.59 23.89 -15.21
C PRO A 137 47.52 25.44 -15.44
N PRO A 138 46.67 25.86 -16.42
CA PRO A 138 46.54 27.25 -16.74
C PRO A 138 46.04 28.11 -15.57
N LEU A 139 46.47 29.36 -15.51
CA LEU A 139 46.06 30.29 -14.46
C LEU A 139 44.55 30.51 -14.47
N ARG A 140 43.94 30.42 -13.28
CA ARG A 140 42.49 30.50 -13.11
C ARG A 140 41.98 31.92 -13.25
N GLY A 141 41.00 32.12 -14.12
CA GLY A 141 40.30 33.39 -14.29
C GLY A 141 39.12 33.58 -13.32
N ILE A 142 38.50 34.76 -13.36
CA ILE A 142 37.37 35.12 -12.46
C ILE A 142 36.16 34.17 -12.65
N GLY A 143 35.91 33.72 -13.89
CA GLY A 143 34.84 32.74 -14.16
C GLY A 143 35.04 31.42 -13.44
N HIS A 144 36.30 30.95 -13.33
CA HIS A 144 36.60 29.76 -12.54
C HIS A 144 36.21 29.93 -11.05
N SER A 145 36.50 31.11 -10.48
CA SER A 145 36.13 31.44 -9.09
C SER A 145 34.61 31.47 -8.89
N ILE A 146 33.86 32.01 -9.86
CA ILE A 146 32.39 32.04 -9.85
C ILE A 146 31.81 30.61 -9.90
N LEU A 147 32.34 29.74 -10.78
CA LEU A 147 31.90 28.34 -10.90
C LEU A 147 32.24 27.54 -9.63
N THR A 148 33.40 27.81 -9.03
CA THR A 148 33.79 27.21 -7.74
C THR A 148 32.83 27.66 -6.64
N GLY A 149 32.49 28.93 -6.56
CA GLY A 149 31.50 29.48 -5.63
C GLY A 149 30.12 28.86 -5.81
N TYR A 150 29.67 28.67 -7.05
CA TYR A 150 28.43 27.94 -7.35
C TYR A 150 28.48 26.50 -6.82
N GLY A 151 29.57 25.77 -7.10
CA GLY A 151 29.74 24.40 -6.60
C GLY A 151 29.74 24.32 -5.07
N LEU A 152 30.39 25.27 -4.38
CA LEU A 152 30.35 25.37 -2.92
C LEU A 152 28.93 25.64 -2.40
N GLY A 153 28.19 26.53 -3.06
CA GLY A 153 26.79 26.80 -2.72
C GLY A 153 25.92 25.54 -2.79
N LEU A 154 26.07 24.75 -3.85
CA LEU A 154 25.34 23.47 -3.97
C LEU A 154 25.73 22.45 -2.91
N VAL A 155 27.01 22.38 -2.54
CA VAL A 155 27.47 21.51 -1.43
C VAL A 155 26.87 21.94 -0.09
N LEU A 156 26.79 23.24 0.18
CA LEU A 156 26.12 23.75 1.38
C LEU A 156 24.63 23.38 1.39
N VAL A 157 23.95 23.46 0.26
CA VAL A 157 22.56 22.97 0.11
C VAL A 157 22.49 21.49 0.44
N ASN A 158 23.37 20.65 -0.11
CA ASN A 158 23.38 19.21 0.13
C ASN A 158 23.59 18.89 1.61
N ILE A 159 24.56 19.54 2.25
CA ILE A 159 24.83 19.38 3.68
C ILE A 159 23.62 19.80 4.52
N SER A 160 23.01 20.94 4.20
CA SER A 160 21.81 21.44 4.89
C SER A 160 20.64 20.46 4.79
N VAL A 161 20.41 19.88 3.59
CA VAL A 161 19.40 18.85 3.37
C VAL A 161 19.69 17.59 4.19
N PHE A 162 20.93 17.13 4.22
CA PHE A 162 21.32 15.95 5.01
C PHE A 162 21.23 16.20 6.52
N VAL A 163 21.63 17.35 7.01
CA VAL A 163 21.48 17.74 8.43
C VAL A 163 20.00 17.78 8.80
N TRP A 164 19.16 18.41 7.97
CA TRP A 164 17.72 18.43 8.18
C TRP A 164 17.12 17.01 8.24
N LEU A 165 17.51 16.13 7.32
CA LEU A 165 17.03 14.75 7.27
C LEU A 165 17.52 13.93 8.48
N PHE A 166 18.76 14.13 8.92
CA PHE A 166 19.34 13.50 10.11
C PHE A 166 18.54 13.82 11.38
N VAL A 167 18.13 15.10 11.53
CA VAL A 167 17.33 15.53 12.69
C VAL A 167 15.92 14.99 12.62
N ARG A 168 15.30 15.00 11.45
CA ARG A 168 13.87 14.73 11.29
C ARG A 168 13.51 13.26 11.05
N SER A 169 14.44 12.43 10.60
CA SER A 169 14.22 11.01 10.24
C SER A 169 15.15 10.08 11.00
N PRO A 170 14.77 9.60 12.20
CA PRO A 170 15.60 8.68 12.99
C PRO A 170 16.04 7.42 12.23
N GLN A 171 15.20 6.93 11.33
CA GLN A 171 15.44 5.71 10.53
C GLN A 171 16.57 5.89 9.50
N HIS A 172 16.86 7.12 9.08
CA HIS A 172 17.87 7.44 8.05
C HIS A 172 19.14 8.09 8.61
N ARG A 173 19.28 8.17 9.93
CA ARG A 173 20.41 8.91 10.57
C ARG A 173 21.78 8.45 10.09
N TRP A 174 22.05 7.14 10.15
CA TRP A 174 23.37 6.62 9.79
C TRP A 174 23.74 6.80 8.32
N PRO A 175 22.89 6.39 7.34
CA PRO A 175 23.20 6.65 5.94
C PRO A 175 23.41 8.13 5.63
N VAL A 176 22.57 9.00 6.19
CA VAL A 176 22.65 10.45 5.97
C VAL A 176 23.89 11.05 6.62
N ALA A 177 24.26 10.61 7.82
CA ALA A 177 25.50 11.02 8.47
C ALA A 177 26.74 10.64 7.65
N LEU A 178 26.75 9.42 7.08
CA LEU A 178 27.82 8.97 6.19
C LEU A 178 27.90 9.83 4.92
N MET A 179 26.76 10.14 4.31
CA MET A 179 26.71 10.97 3.11
C MET A 179 27.20 12.40 3.39
N ALA A 180 26.74 13.00 4.50
CA ALA A 180 27.21 14.32 4.94
C ALA A 180 28.73 14.30 5.23
N PHE A 181 29.22 13.28 5.91
CA PHE A 181 30.63 13.11 6.18
C PHE A 181 31.46 13.01 4.88
N GLY A 182 31.00 12.21 3.89
CA GLY A 182 31.65 12.14 2.59
C GLY A 182 31.75 13.49 1.88
N GLN A 183 30.68 14.30 1.92
CA GLN A 183 30.67 15.64 1.32
C GLN A 183 31.65 16.58 2.04
N VAL A 184 31.67 16.59 3.36
CA VAL A 184 32.58 17.42 4.14
C VAL A 184 34.02 17.01 3.90
N THR A 185 34.35 15.72 3.96
CA THR A 185 35.70 15.20 3.73
C THR A 185 36.25 15.61 2.38
N SER A 186 35.44 15.50 1.32
CA SER A 186 35.83 15.95 -0.03
C SER A 186 36.23 17.43 -0.04
N ARG A 187 35.46 18.26 0.65
CA ARG A 187 35.73 19.71 0.66
C ARG A 187 36.95 20.08 1.51
N VAL A 188 37.13 19.41 2.63
CA VAL A 188 38.31 19.58 3.46
C VAL A 188 39.58 19.22 2.65
N LEU A 189 39.57 18.05 1.98
CA LEU A 189 40.72 17.65 1.16
C LEU A 189 41.00 18.65 0.03
N TYR A 190 39.95 19.07 -0.72
CA TYR A 190 40.11 20.08 -1.76
C TYR A 190 40.64 21.40 -1.26
N THR A 191 40.19 21.87 -0.08
CA THR A 191 40.64 23.13 0.52
C THR A 191 42.07 23.02 1.01
N LEU A 192 42.47 21.91 1.62
CA LEU A 192 43.84 21.65 2.02
C LEU A 192 44.82 21.68 0.85
N ASP A 193 44.42 21.03 -0.28
CA ASP A 193 45.23 21.08 -1.52
C ASP A 193 45.35 22.49 -2.08
N LEU A 194 44.28 23.30 -1.97
CA LEU A 194 44.29 24.70 -2.44
C LEU A 194 45.22 25.54 -1.59
N ILE A 195 45.26 25.36 -0.26
CA ILE A 195 46.13 26.11 0.70
C ILE A 195 47.58 25.67 0.57
N ALA A 196 47.82 24.38 0.39
CA ALA A 196 49.17 23.85 0.25
C ALA A 196 49.88 24.29 -1.04
N GLY A 197 49.16 24.88 -1.99
CA GLY A 197 49.72 25.29 -3.29
C GLY A 197 50.08 24.13 -4.22
N ASP A 198 49.88 22.89 -3.76
CA ASP A 198 50.25 21.64 -4.45
C ASP A 198 49.14 21.09 -5.38
N ALA A 199 47.99 21.71 -5.42
CA ALA A 199 46.83 21.26 -6.18
C ALA A 199 47.12 21.08 -7.69
N ALA A 200 48.13 21.77 -8.18
CA ALA A 200 48.64 21.70 -9.55
C ALA A 200 49.57 20.53 -9.81
N THR A 201 50.24 20.01 -8.76
CA THR A 201 51.34 19.06 -8.89
C THR A 201 51.00 17.64 -8.45
N ARG A 202 49.88 17.47 -7.72
CA ARG A 202 49.44 16.17 -7.19
C ARG A 202 48.01 15.79 -7.64
N PRO A 203 47.84 15.20 -8.83
CA PRO A 203 46.56 14.72 -9.28
C PRO A 203 45.94 13.65 -8.35
N GLU A 204 46.76 13.04 -7.49
CA GLU A 204 46.36 11.97 -6.56
C GLU A 204 45.40 12.47 -5.47
N SER A 205 45.63 13.66 -4.88
CA SER A 205 44.77 14.24 -3.86
C SER A 205 43.40 14.63 -4.44
N PHE A 206 43.36 15.08 -5.68
CA PHE A 206 42.15 15.39 -6.37
C PHE A 206 41.31 14.14 -6.68
N ILE A 207 41.94 13.04 -7.09
CA ILE A 207 41.28 11.74 -7.29
C ILE A 207 40.66 11.25 -5.98
N LEU A 208 41.39 11.38 -4.85
CA LEU A 208 40.88 11.04 -3.52
C LEU A 208 39.68 11.89 -3.12
N SER A 209 39.66 13.18 -3.47
CA SER A 209 38.54 14.10 -3.17
C SER A 209 37.24 13.68 -3.88
N VAL A 210 37.31 12.97 -5.00
CA VAL A 210 36.17 12.37 -5.71
C VAL A 210 35.91 10.93 -5.25
N ALA A 211 36.94 10.11 -5.11
CA ALA A 211 36.81 8.69 -4.78
C ALA A 211 36.20 8.46 -3.38
N ILE A 212 36.65 9.21 -2.38
CA ILE A 212 36.21 9.04 -0.98
C ILE A 212 34.71 9.29 -0.81
N PRO A 213 34.12 10.41 -1.24
CA PRO A 213 32.69 10.64 -1.13
C PRO A 213 31.87 9.55 -1.81
N PHE A 214 32.20 9.25 -3.08
CA PHE A 214 31.45 8.24 -3.81
C PHE A 214 31.63 6.83 -3.23
N GLY A 215 32.81 6.51 -2.68
CA GLY A 215 33.02 5.28 -1.93
C GLY A 215 32.11 5.21 -0.69
N ILE A 216 32.04 6.29 0.06
CA ILE A 216 31.16 6.43 1.23
C ILE A 216 29.68 6.35 0.81
N TYR A 217 29.29 7.00 -0.28
CA TYR A 217 27.94 6.87 -0.86
C TYR A 217 27.66 5.43 -1.29
N GLY A 218 28.65 4.75 -1.90
CA GLY A 218 28.54 3.34 -2.23
C GLY A 218 28.25 2.49 -0.98
N VAL A 219 29.03 2.66 0.09
CA VAL A 219 28.79 1.98 1.37
C VAL A 219 27.42 2.31 1.94
N ALA A 220 27.01 3.59 1.92
CA ALA A 220 25.69 3.99 2.39
C ALA A 220 24.57 3.34 1.58
N LEU A 221 24.67 3.32 0.25
CA LEU A 221 23.67 2.78 -0.65
C LEU A 221 23.54 1.25 -0.56
N PHE A 222 24.69 0.55 -0.53
CA PHE A 222 24.72 -0.93 -0.46
C PHE A 222 24.53 -1.45 0.97
N GLY A 223 25.20 -0.86 1.96
CA GLY A 223 25.17 -1.29 3.36
C GLY A 223 23.81 -1.06 4.02
N PHE A 224 23.18 0.08 3.76
CA PHE A 224 21.85 0.40 4.30
C PHE A 224 20.71 0.09 3.34
N ARG A 225 20.97 -0.51 2.16
CA ARG A 225 19.97 -0.87 1.16
C ARG A 225 19.03 0.27 0.80
N ILE A 226 19.56 1.50 0.69
CA ILE A 226 18.78 2.72 0.46
C ILE A 226 17.90 2.61 -0.80
N PHE A 227 18.41 1.96 -1.86
CA PHE A 227 17.66 1.70 -3.09
C PHE A 227 16.93 0.36 -3.09
N ASP A 228 16.60 -0.20 -1.93
CA ASP A 228 15.72 -1.36 -1.86
C ASP A 228 14.27 -0.89 -2.01
N PRO A 229 13.55 -1.34 -3.05
CA PRO A 229 12.15 -0.97 -3.26
C PRO A 229 11.20 -1.64 -2.25
N LEU A 230 11.65 -2.67 -1.54
CA LEU A 230 10.81 -3.50 -0.68
C LEU A 230 10.12 -2.71 0.45
N PRO A 231 10.80 -1.80 1.20
CA PRO A 231 10.12 -1.00 2.22
C PRO A 231 9.07 -0.05 1.65
N ALA A 232 9.33 0.55 0.49
CA ALA A 232 8.38 1.42 -0.21
C ALA A 232 7.18 0.62 -0.74
N ALA A 233 7.43 -0.54 -1.35
CA ALA A 233 6.39 -1.43 -1.84
C ALA A 233 5.51 -1.98 -0.72
N ARG A 234 6.10 -2.36 0.43
CA ARG A 234 5.33 -2.78 1.63
C ARG A 234 4.43 -1.67 2.13
N ARG A 235 4.92 -0.44 2.22
CA ARG A 235 4.13 0.72 2.64
C ARG A 235 2.99 0.99 1.65
N ALA A 236 3.29 1.02 0.35
CA ALA A 236 2.28 1.21 -0.68
C ALA A 236 1.22 0.10 -0.66
N ALA A 237 1.61 -1.17 -0.47
CA ALA A 237 0.67 -2.28 -0.34
C ALA A 237 -0.27 -2.10 0.85
N ILE A 238 0.26 -1.72 2.02
CA ILE A 238 -0.53 -1.47 3.22
C ILE A 238 -1.50 -0.29 3.01
N GLU A 239 -1.03 0.80 2.41
CA GLU A 239 -1.87 1.99 2.16
C GLU A 239 -2.95 1.75 1.09
N GLN A 240 -2.74 0.81 0.16
CA GLN A 240 -3.69 0.46 -0.90
C GLN A 240 -4.60 -0.72 -0.54
N MET A 241 -4.44 -1.33 0.64
CA MET A 241 -5.36 -2.36 1.12
C MET A 241 -6.77 -1.78 1.29
N ARG A 242 -7.79 -2.57 0.89
CA ARG A 242 -9.19 -2.23 1.11
C ARG A 242 -9.61 -2.41 2.56
N ASP A 243 -8.99 -3.37 3.25
CA ASP A 243 -9.23 -3.61 4.65
C ASP A 243 -8.61 -2.52 5.51
N GLY A 244 -9.34 -2.04 6.50
CA GLY A 244 -8.82 -1.13 7.50
C GLY A 244 -7.76 -1.85 8.36
N MET A 245 -6.55 -1.31 8.40
CA MET A 245 -5.45 -1.84 9.21
C MET A 245 -5.09 -0.86 10.32
N VAL A 246 -5.14 -1.34 11.57
CA VAL A 246 -4.72 -0.57 12.75
C VAL A 246 -3.65 -1.36 13.50
N VAL A 247 -2.50 -0.74 13.73
CA VAL A 247 -1.42 -1.30 14.55
C VAL A 247 -1.49 -0.68 15.93
N LEU A 248 -1.52 -1.53 16.94
CA LEU A 248 -1.57 -1.16 18.36
C LEU A 248 -0.28 -1.60 19.05
N ASP A 249 0.14 -0.87 20.07
CA ASP A 249 1.22 -1.28 20.95
C ASP A 249 0.76 -2.35 21.99
N THR A 250 1.67 -2.76 22.87
CA THR A 250 1.36 -3.70 23.96
C THR A 250 0.39 -3.13 25.00
N ARG A 251 0.19 -1.80 25.02
CA ARG A 251 -0.77 -1.10 25.90
C ARG A 251 -2.10 -0.81 25.23
N TRP A 252 -2.32 -1.35 23.99
CA TRP A 252 -3.51 -1.12 23.17
C TRP A 252 -3.67 0.33 22.69
N GLN A 253 -2.55 1.07 22.56
CA GLN A 253 -2.52 2.40 21.98
C GLN A 253 -2.21 2.32 20.49
N VAL A 254 -2.85 3.16 19.70
CA VAL A 254 -2.70 3.22 18.25
C VAL A 254 -1.32 3.74 17.88
N LEU A 255 -0.56 2.92 17.14
CA LEU A 255 0.74 3.30 16.56
C LEU A 255 0.59 3.82 15.14
N SER A 256 -0.20 3.13 14.30
CA SER A 256 -0.43 3.52 12.92
C SER A 256 -1.75 2.98 12.38
N LEU A 257 -2.29 3.67 11.37
CA LEU A 257 -3.44 3.26 10.57
C LEU A 257 -3.08 3.36 9.09
N ASN A 258 -3.71 2.54 8.24
CA ASN A 258 -3.67 2.73 6.79
C ASN A 258 -4.81 3.65 6.33
N ALA A 259 -4.79 4.04 5.05
CA ALA A 259 -5.80 4.94 4.47
C ALA A 259 -7.25 4.39 4.58
N ALA A 260 -7.43 3.07 4.43
CA ALA A 260 -8.74 2.44 4.60
C ALA A 260 -9.27 2.57 6.04
N ALA A 261 -8.42 2.35 7.06
CA ALA A 261 -8.81 2.53 8.45
C ALA A 261 -9.13 3.99 8.80
N GLU A 262 -8.41 4.96 8.22
CA GLU A 262 -8.73 6.38 8.36
C GLU A 262 -10.12 6.72 7.81
N SER A 263 -10.46 6.15 6.65
CA SER A 263 -11.78 6.30 6.03
C SER A 263 -12.88 5.65 6.87
N ILE A 264 -12.69 4.40 7.31
CA ILE A 264 -13.66 3.64 8.12
C ILE A 264 -13.92 4.32 9.48
N LEU A 265 -12.89 4.89 10.10
CA LEU A 265 -12.99 5.54 11.41
C LEU A 265 -13.31 7.03 11.33
N GLY A 266 -13.41 7.59 10.12
CA GLY A 266 -13.75 9.00 9.88
C GLY A 266 -12.74 10.01 10.46
N SER A 267 -11.50 9.58 10.72
CA SER A 267 -10.52 10.45 11.36
C SER A 267 -9.08 10.16 10.90
N PRO A 268 -8.27 11.21 10.65
CA PRO A 268 -6.90 11.05 10.20
C PRO A 268 -6.01 10.42 11.27
N SER A 269 -4.99 9.66 10.84
CA SER A 269 -4.04 8.95 11.71
C SER A 269 -3.32 9.87 12.71
N SER A 270 -3.11 11.14 12.35
CA SER A 270 -2.48 12.14 13.22
C SER A 270 -3.28 12.42 14.51
N ARG A 271 -4.61 12.30 14.46
CA ARG A 271 -5.50 12.48 15.61
C ARG A 271 -5.73 11.20 16.41
N MET A 272 -5.50 10.05 15.77
CA MET A 272 -5.77 8.72 16.35
C MET A 272 -4.55 8.14 17.05
N ARG A 273 -3.33 8.53 16.68
CA ARG A 273 -2.10 8.04 17.33
C ARG A 273 -2.10 8.30 18.81
N GLY A 274 -1.74 7.27 19.58
CA GLY A 274 -1.69 7.31 21.05
C GLY A 274 -3.04 7.14 21.74
N LYS A 275 -4.17 7.16 21.02
CA LYS A 275 -5.48 6.82 21.58
C LYS A 275 -5.57 5.33 21.86
N THR A 276 -6.38 4.95 22.84
CA THR A 276 -6.65 3.56 23.15
C THR A 276 -7.70 2.96 22.21
N LEU A 277 -7.76 1.62 22.11
CA LEU A 277 -8.78 0.93 21.32
C LEU A 277 -10.20 1.31 21.74
N SER A 278 -10.45 1.54 23.02
CA SER A 278 -11.77 1.95 23.53
C SER A 278 -12.16 3.38 23.12
N GLU A 279 -11.17 4.27 22.90
CA GLU A 279 -11.40 5.61 22.36
C GLU A 279 -11.56 5.60 20.85
N LEU A 280 -11.02 4.57 20.19
CA LEU A 280 -11.14 4.38 18.75
C LEU A 280 -12.55 3.89 18.36
N LEU A 281 -13.10 2.96 19.14
CA LEU A 281 -14.42 2.34 18.93
C LEU A 281 -15.26 2.46 20.21
N PRO A 282 -15.75 3.66 20.56
CA PRO A 282 -16.45 3.92 21.82
C PRO A 282 -17.78 3.17 21.92
N ALA A 283 -18.43 2.84 20.79
CA ALA A 283 -19.65 2.04 20.76
C ALA A 283 -19.46 0.57 21.16
N HIS A 284 -18.21 0.08 21.19
CA HIS A 284 -17.87 -1.31 21.43
C HIS A 284 -16.78 -1.47 22.50
N PRO A 285 -17.02 -1.07 23.76
CA PRO A 285 -16.01 -1.13 24.84
C PRO A 285 -15.58 -2.55 25.17
N GLU A 286 -16.42 -3.54 24.91
CA GLU A 286 -16.18 -4.97 25.13
C GLU A 286 -15.15 -5.59 24.16
N LEU A 287 -14.83 -4.93 23.04
CA LEU A 287 -13.89 -5.44 22.04
C LEU A 287 -12.55 -5.77 22.64
N LYS A 288 -12.00 -4.92 23.51
CA LYS A 288 -10.72 -5.15 24.16
C LYS A 288 -10.73 -6.48 24.94
N THR A 289 -11.78 -6.72 25.72
CA THR A 289 -11.90 -7.92 26.54
C THR A 289 -12.05 -9.18 25.67
N ARG A 290 -12.91 -9.12 24.65
CA ARG A 290 -13.15 -10.24 23.72
C ARG A 290 -11.92 -10.56 22.86
N LEU A 291 -11.23 -9.54 22.37
CA LEU A 291 -10.03 -9.68 21.55
C LEU A 291 -8.77 -10.07 22.36
N SER A 292 -8.79 -9.88 23.69
CA SER A 292 -7.68 -10.30 24.57
C SER A 292 -7.63 -11.80 24.82
N ALA A 293 -8.66 -12.57 24.43
CA ALA A 293 -8.68 -14.02 24.53
C ALA A 293 -7.49 -14.68 23.81
N ALA A 294 -7.16 -15.92 24.17
CA ALA A 294 -6.00 -16.62 23.61
C ALA A 294 -6.10 -16.83 22.09
N ASN A 295 -7.30 -17.03 21.57
CA ASN A 295 -7.59 -17.19 20.14
C ASN A 295 -8.95 -16.52 19.82
N PRO A 296 -9.00 -15.19 19.66
CA PRO A 296 -10.26 -14.50 19.46
C PRO A 296 -10.86 -14.86 18.09
N ALA A 297 -12.11 -15.28 18.11
CA ALA A 297 -12.90 -15.39 16.87
C ALA A 297 -13.13 -13.98 16.30
N PRO A 298 -13.33 -13.84 14.98
CA PRO A 298 -13.72 -12.58 14.36
C PRO A 298 -14.97 -12.02 15.05
N ILE A 299 -14.94 -10.73 15.35
CA ILE A 299 -16.07 -10.03 15.99
C ILE A 299 -16.67 -9.11 14.94
N GLU A 300 -17.95 -9.23 14.71
CA GLU A 300 -18.64 -8.29 13.82
C GLU A 300 -19.10 -7.07 14.62
N VAL A 301 -18.83 -5.91 14.07
CA VAL A 301 -19.25 -4.59 14.59
C VAL A 301 -19.98 -3.81 13.52
N ALA A 302 -21.04 -3.13 13.88
CA ALA A 302 -21.71 -2.17 13.02
C ALA A 302 -21.11 -0.77 13.30
N LEU A 303 -20.64 -0.11 12.26
CA LEU A 303 -20.14 1.25 12.31
C LEU A 303 -21.01 2.13 11.43
N GLU A 304 -21.46 3.28 11.95
CA GLU A 304 -22.18 4.26 11.17
C GLU A 304 -21.19 5.14 10.40
N MET A 305 -21.27 5.10 9.06
CA MET A 305 -20.53 5.98 8.16
C MET A 305 -21.51 6.74 7.28
N ASP A 306 -21.41 8.05 7.25
CA ASP A 306 -22.23 8.93 6.40
C ASP A 306 -23.74 8.60 6.42
N SER A 307 -24.28 8.24 7.59
CA SER A 307 -25.66 7.82 7.83
C SER A 307 -26.03 6.42 7.30
N GLU A 308 -25.08 5.63 6.84
CA GLU A 308 -25.26 4.22 6.50
C GLU A 308 -24.59 3.34 7.54
N ALA A 309 -25.30 2.33 8.05
CA ALA A 309 -24.71 1.31 8.91
C ALA A 309 -23.96 0.27 8.06
N ARG A 310 -22.64 0.19 8.23
CA ARG A 310 -21.82 -0.83 7.60
C ARG A 310 -21.34 -1.85 8.63
N HIS A 311 -21.24 -3.08 8.19
CA HIS A 311 -20.80 -4.19 9.03
C HIS A 311 -19.34 -4.55 8.76
N TYR A 312 -18.53 -4.55 9.81
CA TYR A 312 -17.11 -4.90 9.73
C TYR A 312 -16.79 -6.12 10.57
N ALA A 313 -16.10 -7.08 9.98
CA ALA A 313 -15.48 -8.18 10.71
C ALA A 313 -14.12 -7.71 11.26
N VAL A 314 -13.99 -7.68 12.58
CA VAL A 314 -12.80 -7.26 13.30
C VAL A 314 -11.97 -8.47 13.69
N ASN A 315 -10.78 -8.56 13.14
CA ASN A 315 -9.80 -9.60 13.42
C ASN A 315 -8.60 -9.03 14.16
N LEU A 316 -8.15 -9.70 15.22
CA LEU A 316 -6.95 -9.35 15.96
C LEU A 316 -5.85 -10.40 15.77
N SER A 317 -4.66 -9.95 15.42
CA SER A 317 -3.45 -10.77 15.37
C SER A 317 -2.38 -10.18 16.28
N ARG A 318 -1.64 -11.04 17.00
CA ARG A 318 -0.52 -10.62 17.83
C ARG A 318 0.73 -10.46 16.97
N LEU A 319 1.33 -9.27 17.00
CA LEU A 319 2.61 -9.03 16.36
C LEU A 319 3.73 -9.51 17.28
N LYS A 320 4.59 -10.39 16.75
CA LYS A 320 5.73 -10.93 17.48
C LYS A 320 7.03 -10.54 16.77
N ASP A 321 8.09 -10.34 17.53
CA ASP A 321 9.43 -10.19 17.01
C ASP A 321 10.05 -11.56 16.61
N ASP A 322 11.27 -11.53 16.06
CA ASP A 322 12.01 -12.73 15.65
C ASP A 322 12.30 -13.69 16.84
N ARG A 323 12.16 -13.24 18.07
CA ARG A 323 12.32 -14.02 19.29
C ARG A 323 10.99 -14.54 19.86
N GLY A 324 9.87 -14.26 19.16
CA GLY A 324 8.54 -14.67 19.59
C GLY A 324 7.89 -13.80 20.67
N ILE A 325 8.54 -12.69 21.06
CA ILE A 325 8.02 -11.74 22.05
C ILE A 325 6.94 -10.88 21.38
N VAL A 326 5.79 -10.72 22.05
CA VAL A 326 4.71 -9.85 21.55
C VAL A 326 5.13 -8.40 21.66
N ILE A 327 5.22 -7.74 20.50
CA ILE A 327 5.61 -6.33 20.37
C ILE A 327 4.41 -5.40 20.13
N GLY A 328 3.23 -5.96 19.88
CA GLY A 328 2.00 -5.22 19.64
C GLY A 328 0.88 -6.08 19.09
N HIS A 329 -0.15 -5.43 18.57
CA HIS A 329 -1.32 -6.07 18.00
C HIS A 329 -1.66 -5.46 16.65
N LEU A 330 -2.17 -6.29 15.73
CA LEU A 330 -2.69 -5.90 14.43
C LEU A 330 -4.19 -6.13 14.43
N LEU A 331 -4.96 -5.07 14.24
CA LEU A 331 -6.40 -5.09 14.06
C LEU A 331 -6.72 -4.91 12.58
N LEU A 332 -7.50 -5.83 12.03
CA LEU A 332 -8.01 -5.77 10.66
C LEU A 332 -9.52 -5.55 10.69
N LEU A 333 -9.99 -4.58 9.93
CA LEU A 333 -11.40 -4.22 9.75
C LEU A 333 -11.78 -4.59 8.32
N HIS A 334 -12.48 -5.70 8.14
CA HIS A 334 -12.93 -6.18 6.84
C HIS A 334 -14.40 -5.85 6.65
N ASP A 335 -14.76 -5.14 5.57
CA ASP A 335 -16.15 -4.81 5.25
C ASP A 335 -16.89 -6.08 4.78
N VAL A 336 -17.88 -6.51 5.55
CA VAL A 336 -18.71 -7.68 5.26
C VAL A 336 -20.15 -7.32 4.93
N THR A 337 -20.42 -6.03 4.68
CA THR A 337 -21.79 -5.51 4.45
C THR A 337 -22.47 -6.20 3.27
N GLU A 338 -21.82 -6.25 2.11
CA GLU A 338 -22.35 -6.92 0.92
C GLU A 338 -22.55 -8.42 1.15
N GLN A 339 -21.59 -9.08 1.81
CA GLN A 339 -21.67 -10.50 2.12
C GLN A 339 -22.86 -10.81 3.03
N ARG A 340 -23.11 -9.99 4.06
CA ARG A 340 -24.28 -10.12 4.92
C ARG A 340 -25.59 -9.91 4.20
N LEU A 341 -25.67 -8.87 3.37
CA LEU A 341 -26.86 -8.59 2.57
C LEU A 341 -27.18 -9.78 1.65
N ALA A 342 -26.18 -10.28 0.94
CA ALA A 342 -26.34 -11.44 0.07
C ALA A 342 -26.75 -12.70 0.85
N GLN A 343 -26.15 -12.95 2.02
CA GLN A 343 -26.51 -14.07 2.88
C GLN A 343 -27.95 -13.99 3.39
N THR A 344 -28.36 -12.80 3.86
CA THR A 344 -29.74 -12.56 4.34
C THR A 344 -30.74 -12.76 3.21
N GLN A 345 -30.42 -12.28 1.99
CA GLN A 345 -31.25 -12.44 0.82
C GLN A 345 -31.38 -13.91 0.40
N LEU A 346 -30.27 -14.66 0.43
CA LEU A 346 -30.28 -16.10 0.16
C LEU A 346 -31.15 -16.86 1.15
N LEU A 347 -30.99 -16.58 2.45
CA LEU A 347 -31.81 -17.20 3.50
C LEU A 347 -33.30 -16.88 3.29
N SER A 348 -33.65 -15.64 2.98
CA SER A 348 -35.05 -15.25 2.72
C SER A 348 -35.64 -16.00 1.51
N GLN A 349 -34.85 -16.18 0.45
CA GLN A 349 -35.26 -16.98 -0.72
C GLN A 349 -35.45 -18.46 -0.36
N GLN A 350 -34.53 -19.04 0.41
CA GLN A 350 -34.63 -20.43 0.88
C GLN A 350 -35.88 -20.62 1.73
N TRP A 351 -36.18 -19.73 2.66
CA TRP A 351 -37.37 -19.75 3.48
C TRP A 351 -38.66 -19.67 2.60
N ALA A 352 -38.69 -18.74 1.66
CA ALA A 352 -39.81 -18.60 0.75
C ALA A 352 -40.03 -19.88 -0.08
N GLN A 353 -38.94 -20.47 -0.58
CA GLN A 353 -39.02 -21.73 -1.38
C GLN A 353 -39.47 -22.91 -0.51
N ALA A 354 -38.93 -23.06 0.71
CA ALA A 354 -39.33 -24.11 1.62
C ALA A 354 -40.84 -24.01 1.96
N THR A 355 -41.33 -22.78 2.21
CA THR A 355 -42.77 -22.54 2.47
C THR A 355 -43.64 -22.89 1.29
N LEU A 356 -43.20 -22.60 0.06
CA LEU A 356 -43.93 -22.98 -1.14
C LEU A 356 -43.98 -24.51 -1.32
N GLN A 357 -42.85 -25.18 -1.13
CA GLN A 357 -42.80 -26.66 -1.21
C GLN A 357 -43.69 -27.32 -0.16
N GLU A 358 -43.72 -26.83 1.05
CA GLU A 358 -44.58 -27.33 2.10
C GLU A 358 -46.08 -27.14 1.74
N ARG A 359 -46.44 -25.97 1.16
CA ARG A 359 -47.79 -25.73 0.70
C ARG A 359 -48.21 -26.67 -0.47
N GLU A 360 -47.30 -26.90 -1.42
CA GLU A 360 -47.54 -27.83 -2.52
C GLU A 360 -47.74 -29.27 -2.01
N GLN A 361 -46.91 -29.70 -1.06
CA GLN A 361 -47.05 -31.01 -0.47
C GLN A 361 -48.37 -31.18 0.29
N LEU A 362 -48.74 -30.21 1.09
CA LEU A 362 -50.04 -30.23 1.82
C LEU A 362 -51.22 -30.19 0.85
N ALA A 363 -51.14 -29.42 -0.24
CA ALA A 363 -52.19 -29.41 -1.26
C ALA A 363 -52.33 -30.78 -1.95
N HIS A 364 -51.23 -31.49 -2.18
CA HIS A 364 -51.21 -32.84 -2.77
C HIS A 364 -51.82 -33.88 -1.81
N GLU A 365 -51.42 -33.85 -0.56
CA GLU A 365 -51.98 -34.73 0.49
C GLU A 365 -53.49 -34.51 0.69
N LEU A 366 -53.92 -33.22 0.66
CA LEU A 366 -55.34 -32.86 0.70
C LEU A 366 -56.08 -33.40 -0.53
N HIS A 367 -55.52 -33.21 -1.72
CA HIS A 367 -56.18 -33.68 -2.94
C HIS A 367 -56.34 -35.20 -2.98
N ASP A 368 -55.29 -35.91 -2.59
CA ASP A 368 -55.32 -37.38 -2.58
C ASP A 368 -56.27 -37.91 -1.51
N GLY A 369 -56.24 -37.36 -0.28
CA GLY A 369 -57.15 -37.75 0.79
C GLY A 369 -58.64 -37.48 0.46
N LEU A 370 -58.91 -36.27 -0.10
CA LEU A 370 -60.27 -35.91 -0.53
C LEU A 370 -60.75 -36.79 -1.66
N SER A 371 -59.91 -37.02 -2.70
CA SER A 371 -60.26 -37.86 -3.85
C SER A 371 -60.58 -39.29 -3.46
N GLN A 372 -59.78 -39.88 -2.59
CA GLN A 372 -60.05 -41.22 -2.07
C GLN A 372 -61.34 -41.29 -1.25
N SER A 373 -61.58 -40.31 -0.40
CA SER A 373 -62.78 -40.25 0.43
C SER A 373 -64.03 -40.04 -0.44
N LEU A 374 -64.00 -39.18 -1.45
CA LEU A 374 -65.07 -38.95 -2.39
C LEU A 374 -65.39 -40.22 -3.26
N ALA A 375 -64.35 -40.95 -3.70
CA ALA A 375 -64.48 -42.19 -4.39
C ALA A 375 -65.20 -43.26 -3.55
N PHE A 376 -64.83 -43.37 -2.28
CA PHE A 376 -65.47 -44.28 -1.32
C PHE A 376 -66.94 -43.89 -1.07
N LEU A 377 -67.19 -42.60 -0.83
CA LEU A 377 -68.57 -42.09 -0.66
C LEU A 377 -69.45 -42.40 -1.88
N ASN A 378 -68.94 -42.23 -3.12
CA ASN A 378 -69.64 -42.55 -4.33
C ASN A 378 -69.97 -44.06 -4.44
N LEU A 379 -68.97 -44.90 -4.09
CA LEU A 379 -69.20 -46.37 -4.14
C LEU A 379 -70.28 -46.79 -3.12
N GLN A 380 -70.25 -46.27 -1.86
CA GLN A 380 -71.25 -46.55 -0.82
C GLN A 380 -72.64 -46.03 -1.22
N ALA A 381 -72.74 -44.88 -1.85
CA ALA A 381 -74.00 -44.34 -2.34
C ALA A 381 -74.60 -45.20 -3.48
N GLN A 382 -73.78 -45.67 -4.41
CA GLN A 382 -74.17 -46.57 -5.47
C GLN A 382 -74.61 -47.92 -4.88
N ALA A 383 -73.89 -48.47 -3.93
CA ALA A 383 -74.29 -49.73 -3.26
C ALA A 383 -75.64 -49.57 -2.55
N ALA A 384 -75.86 -48.49 -1.84
CA ALA A 384 -77.11 -48.18 -1.14
C ALA A 384 -78.28 -48.10 -2.16
N GLN A 385 -78.02 -47.48 -3.30
CA GLN A 385 -79.04 -47.39 -4.43
C GLN A 385 -79.43 -48.77 -5.00
N ILE A 386 -78.48 -49.64 -5.24
CA ILE A 386 -78.65 -51.01 -5.68
C ILE A 386 -79.47 -51.81 -4.67
N TYR A 387 -79.18 -51.76 -3.39
CA TYR A 387 -79.94 -52.43 -2.36
C TYR A 387 -81.34 -51.91 -2.20
N LEU A 388 -81.61 -50.63 -2.38
CA LEU A 388 -82.96 -50.07 -2.41
C LEU A 388 -83.75 -50.56 -3.61
N GLN A 389 -83.19 -50.67 -4.80
CA GLN A 389 -83.80 -51.17 -5.99
C GLN A 389 -84.14 -52.68 -5.86
N ALA A 390 -83.32 -53.42 -5.13
CA ALA A 390 -83.50 -54.83 -4.84
C ALA A 390 -84.50 -55.11 -3.69
N GLY A 391 -85.11 -54.08 -3.12
CA GLY A 391 -86.02 -54.20 -1.97
C GLY A 391 -85.37 -54.55 -0.64
N GLN A 392 -84.01 -54.44 -0.54
CA GLN A 392 -83.24 -54.78 0.63
C GLN A 392 -83.00 -53.54 1.52
N GLY A 393 -83.96 -53.16 2.35
CA GLY A 393 -83.97 -51.93 3.10
C GLY A 393 -82.86 -51.89 4.24
N GLU A 394 -82.59 -52.99 4.95
CA GLU A 394 -81.57 -53.00 6.01
C GLU A 394 -80.15 -52.84 5.51
N PRO A 395 -79.69 -53.52 4.43
CA PRO A 395 -78.35 -53.26 3.86
C PRO A 395 -78.18 -51.83 3.33
N ALA A 396 -79.26 -51.28 2.74
CA ALA A 396 -79.21 -49.88 2.27
C ALA A 396 -79.04 -48.88 3.44
N ARG A 397 -79.71 -49.08 4.57
CA ARG A 397 -79.57 -48.24 5.76
C ARG A 397 -78.16 -48.31 6.35
N ALA A 398 -77.56 -49.52 6.40
CA ALA A 398 -76.23 -49.71 6.87
C ALA A 398 -75.22 -48.98 6.01
N ASN A 399 -75.33 -48.97 4.68
CA ASN A 399 -74.46 -48.21 3.77
C ASN A 399 -74.66 -46.72 3.90
N LEU A 400 -75.86 -46.23 4.08
CA LEU A 400 -76.13 -44.79 4.33
C LEU A 400 -75.58 -44.35 5.66
N ALA A 401 -75.68 -45.15 6.72
CA ALA A 401 -75.06 -44.83 8.06
C ALA A 401 -73.56 -44.70 7.94
N ARG A 402 -72.89 -45.65 7.24
CA ARG A 402 -71.40 -45.53 7.03
C ARG A 402 -71.06 -44.29 6.20
N LEU A 403 -71.87 -43.94 5.19
CA LEU A 403 -71.63 -42.74 4.42
C LEU A 403 -71.66 -41.48 5.29
N VAL A 404 -72.62 -41.38 6.22
CA VAL A 404 -72.69 -40.24 7.13
C VAL A 404 -71.47 -40.19 8.11
N GLU A 405 -71.01 -41.34 8.60
CA GLU A 405 -69.81 -41.42 9.44
C GLU A 405 -68.56 -40.92 8.68
N VAL A 406 -68.32 -41.37 7.49
CA VAL A 406 -67.16 -40.99 6.67
C VAL A 406 -67.22 -39.49 6.32
N VAL A 407 -68.38 -38.93 5.99
CA VAL A 407 -68.54 -37.51 5.75
C VAL A 407 -68.18 -36.67 7.00
N ARG A 408 -68.59 -37.10 8.20
CA ARG A 408 -68.27 -36.44 9.45
C ARG A 408 -66.76 -36.49 9.74
N ALA A 409 -66.14 -37.62 9.59
CA ALA A 409 -64.70 -37.77 9.75
C ALA A 409 -63.92 -36.86 8.80
N MET A 410 -64.28 -36.88 7.53
CA MET A 410 -63.67 -36.01 6.49
C MET A 410 -63.85 -34.54 6.77
N GLN A 411 -64.98 -34.09 7.33
CA GLN A 411 -65.17 -32.70 7.75
C GLN A 411 -64.24 -32.32 8.91
N GLY A 412 -63.92 -33.25 9.82
CA GLY A 412 -62.93 -33.07 10.89
C GLY A 412 -61.52 -32.87 10.33
N ASP A 413 -61.08 -33.82 9.48
CA ASP A 413 -59.75 -33.79 8.86
C ASP A 413 -59.49 -32.51 8.05
N VAL A 414 -60.50 -32.10 7.25
CA VAL A 414 -60.38 -30.82 6.47
C VAL A 414 -60.29 -29.60 7.38
N ARG A 415 -61.04 -29.56 8.49
CA ARG A 415 -60.93 -28.47 9.48
C ARG A 415 -59.58 -28.40 10.14
N GLU A 416 -59.05 -29.54 10.56
CA GLU A 416 -57.71 -29.61 11.15
C GLU A 416 -56.62 -29.15 10.20
N LEU A 417 -56.65 -29.61 8.95
CA LEU A 417 -55.72 -29.21 7.90
C LEU A 417 -55.80 -27.71 7.59
N ILE A 418 -57.01 -27.16 7.49
CA ILE A 418 -57.18 -25.69 7.28
C ILE A 418 -56.68 -24.92 8.51
N GLY A 419 -56.89 -25.42 9.72
CA GLY A 419 -56.35 -24.83 10.95
C GLY A 419 -54.86 -24.79 10.95
N ASN A 420 -54.19 -25.89 10.59
CA ASN A 420 -52.72 -25.96 10.51
C ASN A 420 -52.15 -25.04 9.41
N LEU A 421 -52.78 -24.92 8.23
CA LEU A 421 -52.40 -24.00 7.14
C LEU A 421 -52.48 -22.52 7.58
N LEU A 422 -53.46 -22.15 8.39
CA LEU A 422 -53.65 -20.80 8.91
C LEU A 422 -52.58 -20.42 9.95
N VAL A 423 -52.17 -21.36 10.79
CA VAL A 423 -51.14 -21.14 11.83
C VAL A 423 -49.74 -20.91 11.21
N VAL A 424 -49.40 -21.68 10.18
CA VAL A 424 -48.12 -21.55 9.44
C VAL A 424 -47.99 -20.23 8.67
N SER A 425 -49.10 -19.56 8.35
CA SER A 425 -49.11 -18.35 7.56
C SER A 425 -48.92 -17.04 8.33
N LEU A 426 -48.74 -17.07 9.66
CA LEU A 426 -48.66 -15.89 10.50
C LEU A 426 -47.19 -15.48 10.71
N PRO A 427 -46.79 -14.23 10.39
CA PRO A 427 -45.47 -13.72 10.75
C PRO A 427 -45.27 -13.80 12.26
N SER A 428 -44.07 -14.17 12.70
CA SER A 428 -43.66 -14.34 14.10
C SER A 428 -43.96 -13.12 15.01
N GLU A 429 -44.02 -11.94 14.42
CA GLU A 429 -44.31 -10.69 15.14
C GLU A 429 -45.78 -10.59 15.66
N ASN A 430 -46.67 -11.39 15.12
CA ASN A 430 -48.10 -11.40 15.48
C ASN A 430 -48.57 -12.65 16.21
N PHE A 431 -47.65 -13.53 16.66
CA PHE A 431 -47.99 -14.79 17.30
C PHE A 431 -48.96 -14.60 18.49
N CYS A 432 -48.70 -13.62 19.36
CA CYS A 432 -49.59 -13.36 20.51
C CYS A 432 -50.98 -12.86 20.11
N SER A 433 -51.10 -12.12 18.97
CA SER A 433 -52.38 -11.68 18.47
C SER A 433 -53.16 -12.80 17.80
N ALA A 434 -52.47 -13.68 17.08
CA ALA A 434 -53.03 -14.89 16.48
C ALA A 434 -53.50 -15.89 17.56
N LEU A 435 -52.72 -16.07 18.61
CA LEU A 435 -53.12 -16.94 19.72
C LEU A 435 -54.41 -16.43 20.41
N ARG A 436 -54.51 -15.12 20.63
CA ARG A 436 -55.73 -14.48 21.15
C ARG A 436 -56.95 -14.68 20.23
N GLN A 437 -56.78 -14.57 18.91
CA GLN A 437 -57.85 -14.78 17.98
C GLN A 437 -58.31 -16.25 17.94
N VAL A 438 -57.39 -17.20 17.98
CA VAL A 438 -57.70 -18.62 18.06
C VAL A 438 -58.40 -18.97 19.39
N SER A 439 -57.92 -18.44 20.50
CA SER A 439 -58.51 -18.59 21.82
C SER A 439 -59.93 -18.04 21.88
N ALA A 440 -60.12 -16.81 21.38
CA ALA A 440 -61.46 -16.20 21.34
C ALA A 440 -62.50 -16.99 20.45
N ARG A 441 -62.03 -17.53 19.30
CA ARG A 441 -62.87 -18.41 18.47
C ARG A 441 -63.20 -19.75 19.14
N PHE A 442 -62.23 -20.29 19.86
CA PHE A 442 -62.45 -21.53 20.59
C PHE A 442 -63.45 -21.36 21.74
N GLU A 443 -63.37 -20.24 22.47
CA GLU A 443 -64.35 -19.86 23.50
C GLU A 443 -65.75 -19.68 22.92
N GLU A 444 -65.85 -19.03 21.71
CA GLU A 444 -67.13 -18.81 21.04
C GLU A 444 -67.76 -20.11 20.54
N GLN A 445 -66.94 -21.11 20.14
CA GLN A 445 -67.43 -22.41 19.62
C GLN A 445 -67.70 -23.44 20.69
N THR A 446 -66.99 -23.41 21.79
CA THR A 446 -67.06 -24.47 22.84
C THR A 446 -67.77 -24.00 24.13
N GLY A 447 -67.91 -22.68 24.31
CA GLY A 447 -68.46 -22.13 25.55
C GLY A 447 -67.53 -22.30 26.79
N LEU A 448 -66.28 -22.71 26.58
CA LEU A 448 -65.26 -22.89 27.62
C LEU A 448 -64.31 -21.69 27.63
N GLY A 449 -64.28 -20.94 28.77
CA GLY A 449 -63.30 -19.89 28.96
C GLY A 449 -61.90 -20.48 29.19
N ILE A 450 -60.88 -19.98 28.40
CA ILE A 450 -59.47 -20.33 28.53
C ILE A 450 -58.72 -19.23 29.25
#